data_c36da3215a158a8225ae6d75f95e8256
#
_entry.id   c36da3215a158a8225ae6d75f95e8256
#
_cell.length_a   1.000
_cell.length_b   1.000
_cell.length_c   1.000
_cell.angle_alpha   90.00
_cell.angle_beta   90.00
_cell.angle_gamma   90.00
#
_symmetry.space_group_name_H-M   'P 1'
#
loop_
_entity.id
_entity.type
_entity.pdbx_description
1 polymer ?
#
loop_
_entity_poly.entity_id
_entity_poly.type
_entity_poly.pdbx_seq_one_letter_code
_entity_poly.pdbx_strand_id
1 'polypeptide(L)'
;MKDRLWKDRAPIVTTVLLCACFALAAYAQPQSPASKTVQKDTLMTLHAAGAFDAKPTPLPADDATGGADIGRYALDKQYHGELEATAKGEMLGAGDPSKGTAGYVAMERVTGTLHGHTGSFTLQHSGTMEQGKFQLTVTVVPGSGTGGFAGIAGTMTIIIAKGKHSYTFDYTLPVSSE
;
A
#
# COMPACT_ATOMS: atom_id res chain seq x y z
N MET A 1 -29.53 -11.64 60.08
CA MET A 1 -29.66 -12.52 61.29
C MET A 1 -28.29 -13.11 61.54
N LYS A 2 -27.70 -12.60 62.62
CA LYS A 2 -26.74 -13.20 63.58
C LYS A 2 -25.37 -13.55 63.01
N ASP A 3 -24.38 -12.73 63.33
CA ASP A 3 -23.57 -12.69 64.60
C ASP A 3 -22.65 -13.90 64.69
N ARG A 4 -21.42 -13.79 64.95
CA ARG A 4 -20.52 -13.18 65.94
C ARG A 4 -19.13 -13.81 65.77
N LEU A 5 -18.11 -13.01 65.87
CA LEU A 5 -17.18 -12.76 66.95
C LEU A 5 -16.04 -13.78 67.15
N TRP A 6 -14.83 -13.24 66.96
CA TRP A 6 -13.78 -13.00 67.95
C TRP A 6 -12.98 -14.21 68.46
N LYS A 7 -11.69 -14.30 68.38
CA LYS A 7 -10.72 -13.80 69.42
C LYS A 7 -9.31 -14.20 69.06
N ASP A 8 -8.46 -13.17 69.23
CA ASP A 8 -7.06 -13.14 69.53
C ASP A 8 -6.35 -14.39 70.04
N ARG A 9 -5.11 -14.58 69.59
CA ARG A 9 -3.93 -14.90 70.42
C ARG A 9 -2.63 -14.75 69.65
N ALA A 10 -1.81 -13.78 69.99
CA ALA A 10 -0.36 -13.83 69.90
C ALA A 10 0.18 -14.20 71.33
N PRO A 11 1.47 -14.37 71.59
CA PRO A 11 2.67 -14.58 70.72
C PRO A 11 3.50 -15.81 71.25
N ILE A 12 4.45 -16.28 70.46
CA ILE A 12 5.68 -16.87 71.06
C ILE A 12 6.87 -16.51 70.16
N VAL A 13 7.75 -15.71 70.74
CA VAL A 13 9.09 -15.42 70.26
C VAL A 13 9.95 -16.64 70.47
N THR A 14 10.56 -17.17 69.38
CA THR A 14 11.69 -18.08 69.54
C THR A 14 12.76 -17.65 68.52
N THR A 15 13.77 -16.99 69.10
CA THR A 15 15.03 -16.63 68.49
C THR A 15 15.81 -17.92 68.20
N VAL A 16 16.09 -18.23 66.96
CA VAL A 16 17.12 -19.22 66.60
C VAL A 16 18.07 -18.53 65.63
N LEU A 17 19.26 -18.32 66.17
CA LEU A 17 20.45 -17.86 65.48
C LEU A 17 21.00 -19.04 64.67
N LEU A 18 21.07 -18.94 63.34
CA LEU A 18 21.86 -19.87 62.58
C LEU A 18 22.56 -19.18 61.40
N CYS A 19 23.85 -19.34 61.46
CA CYS A 19 24.95 -19.06 60.55
C CYS A 19 24.62 -18.72 59.08
N ALA A 20 25.25 -17.63 58.70
CA ALA A 20 25.46 -17.21 57.32
C ALA A 20 26.30 -18.21 56.52
N CYS A 21 25.74 -18.78 55.47
CA CYS A 21 26.51 -19.26 54.34
C CYS A 21 26.13 -18.39 53.15
N PHE A 22 26.98 -17.41 52.80
CA PHE A 22 26.90 -16.67 51.56
C PHE A 22 27.25 -17.61 50.41
N ALA A 23 26.25 -18.20 49.75
CA ALA A 23 26.42 -18.76 48.45
C ALA A 23 26.18 -17.62 47.43
N LEU A 24 27.24 -17.12 46.79
CA LEU A 24 27.14 -16.24 45.63
C LEU A 24 26.48 -17.05 44.49
N ALA A 25 25.18 -16.96 44.37
CA ALA A 25 24.49 -17.35 43.13
C ALA A 25 24.75 -16.24 42.11
N ALA A 26 25.62 -16.53 41.15
CA ALA A 26 25.77 -15.69 39.95
C ALA A 26 24.44 -15.70 39.20
N TYR A 27 23.66 -14.62 39.37
CA TYR A 27 22.49 -14.39 38.52
C TYR A 27 22.99 -14.12 37.10
N ALA A 28 22.92 -15.13 36.24
CA ALA A 28 23.00 -14.93 34.79
C ALA A 28 21.82 -14.09 34.37
N GLN A 29 22.07 -12.82 34.04
CA GLN A 29 21.05 -11.97 33.41
C GLN A 29 20.72 -12.57 32.03
N PRO A 30 19.43 -12.75 31.70
CA PRO A 30 19.06 -13.10 30.35
C PRO A 30 19.48 -11.95 29.42
N GLN A 31 20.42 -12.22 28.52
CA GLN A 31 20.78 -11.26 27.48
C GLN A 31 19.56 -11.05 26.61
N SER A 32 19.06 -9.82 26.61
CA SER A 32 18.03 -9.37 25.67
C SER A 32 18.51 -9.65 24.25
N PRO A 33 17.69 -10.26 23.36
CA PRO A 33 18.13 -10.49 22.00
C PRO A 33 18.48 -9.15 21.36
N ALA A 34 19.69 -9.07 20.81
CA ALA A 34 20.16 -7.87 20.12
C ALA A 34 19.12 -7.45 19.09
N SER A 35 18.57 -6.26 19.27
CA SER A 35 17.69 -5.64 18.30
C SER A 35 18.45 -5.57 16.97
N LYS A 36 18.04 -6.38 16.01
CA LYS A 36 18.52 -6.22 14.63
C LYS A 36 18.08 -4.86 14.18
N THR A 37 19.00 -3.92 14.12
CA THR A 37 18.79 -2.63 13.48
C THR A 37 18.39 -2.94 12.04
N VAL A 38 17.10 -2.81 11.71
CA VAL A 38 16.63 -2.85 10.34
C VAL A 38 17.23 -1.62 9.68
N GLN A 39 18.31 -1.82 8.97
CA GLN A 39 18.90 -0.79 8.12
C GLN A 39 17.82 -0.49 7.07
N LYS A 40 17.21 0.68 7.16
CA LYS A 40 16.25 1.16 6.19
C LYS A 40 17.07 1.49 4.95
N ASP A 41 17.17 0.53 4.03
CA ASP A 41 17.74 0.78 2.72
C ASP A 41 17.01 1.95 2.10
N THR A 42 17.72 3.04 1.88
CA THR A 42 17.17 4.23 1.22
C THR A 42 17.01 3.85 -0.25
N LEU A 43 15.83 3.37 -0.61
CA LEU A 43 15.50 3.09 -2.01
C LEU A 43 15.62 4.38 -2.81
N MET A 44 16.40 4.35 -3.88
CA MET A 44 16.50 5.48 -4.81
C MET A 44 15.19 5.58 -5.60
N THR A 45 14.66 6.80 -5.71
CA THR A 45 13.55 7.08 -6.61
C THR A 45 14.08 7.15 -8.03
N LEU A 46 13.48 6.34 -8.90
CA LEU A 46 13.71 6.30 -10.33
C LEU A 46 12.58 7.06 -11.03
N HIS A 47 12.86 7.63 -12.18
CA HIS A 47 11.92 8.43 -12.95
C HIS A 47 11.78 7.83 -14.34
N ALA A 48 10.55 7.76 -14.84
CA ALA A 48 10.25 7.35 -16.21
C ALA A 48 9.17 8.26 -16.79
N ALA A 49 9.20 8.44 -18.10
CA ALA A 49 8.24 9.25 -18.82
C ALA A 49 7.91 8.66 -20.19
N GLY A 50 6.73 9.03 -20.71
CA GLY A 50 6.31 8.60 -22.03
C GLY A 50 4.88 9.01 -22.36
N ALA A 51 4.36 8.41 -23.41
CA ALA A 51 2.98 8.58 -23.84
C ALA A 51 2.18 7.30 -23.64
N PHE A 52 0.86 7.39 -23.71
CA PHE A 52 0.01 6.21 -23.79
C PHE A 52 -1.27 6.47 -24.58
N ASP A 53 -1.76 5.42 -25.20
CA ASP A 53 -3.08 5.37 -25.79
C ASP A 53 -4.04 4.70 -24.83
N ALA A 54 -5.26 5.23 -24.71
CA ALA A 54 -6.28 4.69 -23.84
C ALA A 54 -7.59 4.50 -24.60
N LYS A 55 -8.18 3.34 -24.44
CA LYS A 55 -9.47 3.00 -25.02
C LYS A 55 -10.44 2.52 -23.94
N PRO A 56 -11.15 3.43 -23.27
CA PRO A 56 -12.23 3.03 -22.37
C PRO A 56 -13.41 2.51 -23.19
N THR A 57 -13.94 1.35 -22.82
CA THR A 57 -15.10 0.73 -23.48
C THR A 57 -16.21 0.56 -22.45
N PRO A 58 -17.40 1.15 -22.63
CA PRO A 58 -18.52 0.97 -21.72
C PRO A 58 -18.87 -0.51 -21.54
N LEU A 59 -19.13 -0.88 -20.30
CA LEU A 59 -19.64 -2.19 -19.89
C LEU A 59 -21.11 -2.07 -19.48
N PRO A 60 -21.90 -3.16 -19.54
CA PRO A 60 -23.27 -3.16 -19.05
C PRO A 60 -23.36 -2.68 -17.60
N ALA A 61 -24.41 -1.94 -17.28
CA ALA A 61 -24.72 -1.59 -15.91
C ALA A 61 -25.02 -2.86 -15.08
N ASP A 62 -24.69 -2.79 -13.80
CA ASP A 62 -24.89 -3.90 -12.86
C ASP A 62 -25.65 -3.37 -11.64
N ASP A 63 -26.89 -3.84 -11.47
CA ASP A 63 -27.76 -3.41 -10.36
C ASP A 63 -27.15 -3.69 -8.98
N ALA A 64 -26.30 -4.70 -8.86
CA ALA A 64 -25.58 -5.01 -7.62
C ALA A 64 -24.52 -3.94 -7.27
N THR A 65 -24.13 -3.11 -8.23
CA THR A 65 -23.09 -2.08 -8.07
C THR A 65 -23.60 -0.64 -8.19
N GLY A 66 -24.90 -0.40 -8.00
CA GLY A 66 -25.50 0.94 -8.04
C GLY A 66 -26.23 1.24 -9.35
N GLY A 67 -26.46 0.24 -10.19
CA GLY A 67 -27.26 0.38 -11.41
C GLY A 67 -26.68 1.40 -12.40
N ALA A 68 -27.55 2.18 -13.02
CA ALA A 68 -27.19 3.15 -14.06
C ALA A 68 -26.46 4.41 -13.52
N ASP A 69 -26.45 4.64 -12.20
CA ASP A 69 -25.82 5.82 -11.61
C ASP A 69 -24.28 5.68 -11.53
N ILE A 70 -23.78 4.45 -11.64
CA ILE A 70 -22.34 4.17 -11.71
C ILE A 70 -22.02 3.53 -13.04
N GLY A 71 -21.36 4.28 -13.91
CA GLY A 71 -20.86 3.80 -15.18
C GLY A 71 -19.66 2.87 -14.98
N ARG A 72 -19.64 1.77 -15.73
CA ARG A 72 -18.53 0.79 -15.79
C ARG A 72 -17.84 0.86 -17.14
N TYR A 73 -16.52 0.79 -17.13
CA TYR A 73 -15.72 0.85 -18.35
C TYR A 73 -14.55 -0.13 -18.27
N ALA A 74 -14.40 -0.98 -19.27
CA ALA A 74 -13.16 -1.70 -19.48
C ALA A 74 -12.07 -0.72 -19.93
N LEU A 75 -10.88 -0.85 -19.35
CA LEU A 75 -9.69 -0.09 -19.74
C LEU A 75 -8.77 -0.98 -20.57
N ASP A 76 -8.34 -0.46 -21.71
CA ASP A 76 -7.28 -1.03 -22.54
C ASP A 76 -6.32 0.09 -22.88
N LYS A 77 -5.05 -0.04 -22.45
CA LYS A 77 -4.02 0.98 -22.67
C LYS A 77 -2.76 0.38 -23.25
N GLN A 78 -2.10 1.18 -24.08
CA GLN A 78 -0.77 0.90 -24.57
C GLN A 78 0.16 2.03 -24.12
N TYR A 79 1.13 1.71 -23.30
CA TYR A 79 2.19 2.62 -22.83
C TYR A 79 3.37 2.56 -23.79
N HIS A 80 4.00 3.72 -24.02
CA HIS A 80 5.17 3.92 -24.90
C HIS A 80 6.20 4.81 -24.22
N GLY A 81 7.46 4.63 -24.56
CA GLY A 81 8.58 5.38 -24.03
C GLY A 81 9.39 4.56 -23.04
N GLU A 82 9.72 5.10 -21.88
CA GLU A 82 10.53 4.36 -20.90
C GLU A 82 9.76 3.18 -20.27
N LEU A 83 8.43 3.23 -20.25
CA LEU A 83 7.56 2.10 -19.95
C LEU A 83 6.92 1.61 -21.26
N GLU A 84 7.39 0.48 -21.79
CA GLU A 84 6.77 -0.22 -22.92
C GLU A 84 5.88 -1.35 -22.38
N ALA A 85 4.55 -1.11 -22.34
CA ALA A 85 3.63 -2.01 -21.64
C ALA A 85 2.21 -1.92 -22.18
N THR A 86 1.46 -3.00 -21.98
CA THR A 86 -0.01 -2.99 -22.08
C THR A 86 -0.61 -2.89 -20.69
N ALA A 87 -1.79 -2.29 -20.57
CA ALA A 87 -2.54 -2.33 -19.32
C ALA A 87 -4.01 -2.62 -19.58
N LYS A 88 -4.58 -3.48 -18.73
CA LYS A 88 -6.00 -3.83 -18.76
C LYS A 88 -6.59 -3.71 -17.36
N GLY A 89 -7.84 -3.24 -17.32
CA GLY A 89 -8.50 -3.04 -16.05
C GLY A 89 -9.94 -2.62 -16.19
N GLU A 90 -10.49 -2.10 -15.09
CA GLU A 90 -11.85 -1.59 -15.04
C GLU A 90 -11.90 -0.27 -14.29
N MET A 91 -12.76 0.62 -14.76
CA MET A 91 -13.06 1.91 -14.16
C MET A 91 -14.53 1.98 -13.79
N LEU A 92 -14.82 2.49 -12.60
CA LEU A 92 -16.13 2.87 -12.14
C LEU A 92 -16.19 4.40 -12.05
N GLY A 93 -17.18 5.00 -12.66
CA GLY A 93 -17.34 6.46 -12.68
C GLY A 93 -18.76 6.89 -12.43
N ALA A 94 -18.90 8.06 -11.84
CA ALA A 94 -20.17 8.70 -11.58
C ALA A 94 -20.11 10.21 -11.89
N GLY A 95 -21.26 10.84 -12.12
CA GLY A 95 -21.38 12.24 -12.46
C GLY A 95 -21.28 12.51 -13.95
N ASP A 96 -21.09 13.78 -14.31
CA ASP A 96 -21.08 14.24 -15.71
C ASP A 96 -19.87 15.17 -15.94
N PRO A 97 -18.78 14.65 -16.55
CA PRO A 97 -17.61 15.48 -16.84
C PRO A 97 -17.91 16.69 -17.72
N SER A 98 -18.92 16.61 -18.60
CA SER A 98 -19.31 17.73 -19.46
C SER A 98 -19.89 18.90 -18.68
N LYS A 99 -20.43 18.63 -17.50
CA LYS A 99 -20.90 19.65 -16.53
C LYS A 99 -19.84 20.06 -15.53
N GLY A 100 -18.62 19.51 -15.63
CA GLY A 100 -17.52 19.83 -14.74
C GLY A 100 -17.60 19.15 -13.36
N THR A 101 -18.42 18.11 -13.20
CA THR A 101 -18.57 17.36 -11.93
C THR A 101 -18.58 15.87 -12.20
N ALA A 102 -17.57 15.15 -11.71
CA ALA A 102 -17.45 13.70 -11.86
C ALA A 102 -16.51 13.12 -10.82
N GLY A 103 -16.60 11.81 -10.64
CA GLY A 103 -15.62 11.04 -9.87
C GLY A 103 -15.43 9.67 -10.49
N TYR A 104 -14.22 9.11 -10.36
CA TYR A 104 -13.96 7.75 -10.78
C TYR A 104 -12.89 7.07 -9.94
N VAL A 105 -12.94 5.76 -9.91
CA VAL A 105 -11.86 4.89 -9.43
C VAL A 105 -11.55 3.86 -10.51
N ALA A 106 -10.29 3.42 -10.58
CA ALA A 106 -9.92 2.35 -11.49
C ALA A 106 -8.78 1.49 -10.93
N MET A 107 -8.75 0.26 -11.39
CA MET A 107 -7.63 -0.66 -11.21
C MET A 107 -7.20 -1.16 -12.57
N GLU A 108 -5.90 -1.09 -12.87
CA GLU A 108 -5.35 -1.61 -14.12
C GLU A 108 -4.07 -2.39 -13.87
N ARG A 109 -3.96 -3.55 -14.48
CA ARG A 109 -2.74 -4.36 -14.45
C ARG A 109 -1.88 -3.99 -15.65
N VAL A 110 -0.72 -3.46 -15.36
CA VAL A 110 0.33 -3.09 -16.32
C VAL A 110 1.25 -4.30 -16.50
N THR A 111 1.55 -4.67 -17.74
CA THR A 111 2.45 -5.78 -18.08
C THR A 111 3.38 -5.34 -19.20
N GLY A 112 4.68 -5.40 -18.96
CA GLY A 112 5.67 -4.95 -19.94
C GLY A 112 7.07 -4.79 -19.38
N THR A 113 7.80 -3.83 -19.91
CA THR A 113 9.20 -3.55 -19.58
C THR A 113 9.38 -2.09 -19.19
N LEU A 114 10.13 -1.83 -18.12
CA LEU A 114 10.51 -0.52 -17.62
C LEU A 114 12.00 -0.54 -17.23
N HIS A 115 12.82 0.27 -17.87
CA HIS A 115 14.27 0.33 -17.64
C HIS A 115 14.95 -1.05 -17.59
N GLY A 116 14.57 -1.96 -18.51
CA GLY A 116 15.14 -3.31 -18.60
C GLY A 116 14.53 -4.35 -17.65
N HIS A 117 13.69 -3.94 -16.69
CA HIS A 117 12.94 -4.87 -15.83
C HIS A 117 11.65 -5.29 -16.54
N THR A 118 11.36 -6.59 -16.55
CA THR A 118 10.14 -7.14 -17.17
C THR A 118 9.28 -7.82 -16.12
N GLY A 119 7.96 -7.58 -16.21
CA GLY A 119 6.99 -8.14 -15.25
C GLY A 119 5.64 -7.46 -15.34
N SER A 120 4.93 -7.43 -14.23
CA SER A 120 3.66 -6.71 -14.13
C SER A 120 3.48 -6.09 -12.76
N PHE A 121 2.68 -5.03 -12.69
CA PHE A 121 2.21 -4.41 -11.44
C PHE A 121 0.81 -3.84 -11.65
N THR A 122 0.15 -3.46 -10.57
CA THR A 122 -1.20 -2.88 -10.65
C THR A 122 -1.14 -1.41 -10.25
N LEU A 123 -1.80 -0.56 -11.04
CA LEU A 123 -2.06 0.84 -10.70
C LEU A 123 -3.49 1.00 -10.19
N GLN A 124 -3.63 1.79 -9.14
CA GLN A 124 -4.90 2.25 -8.60
C GLN A 124 -5.08 3.73 -8.93
N HIS A 125 -6.24 4.10 -9.46
CA HIS A 125 -6.61 5.48 -9.78
C HIS A 125 -7.74 5.94 -8.87
N SER A 126 -7.68 7.20 -8.46
CA SER A 126 -8.76 7.92 -7.82
C SER A 126 -8.79 9.35 -8.37
N GLY A 127 -9.85 9.69 -9.06
CA GLY A 127 -10.02 10.99 -9.70
C GLY A 127 -11.33 11.65 -9.34
N THR A 128 -11.32 12.97 -9.16
CA THR A 128 -12.51 13.79 -8.98
C THR A 128 -12.43 15.03 -9.87
N MET A 129 -13.57 15.49 -10.32
CA MET A 129 -13.72 16.76 -11.05
C MET A 129 -14.76 17.61 -10.34
N GLU A 130 -14.38 18.81 -9.98
CA GLU A 130 -15.27 19.81 -9.38
C GLU A 130 -15.04 21.16 -10.05
N GLN A 131 -16.14 21.78 -10.53
CA GLN A 131 -16.09 23.04 -11.28
C GLN A 131 -15.08 23.02 -12.44
N GLY A 132 -14.98 21.87 -13.13
CA GLY A 132 -14.03 21.66 -14.23
C GLY A 132 -12.57 21.46 -13.80
N LYS A 133 -12.26 21.52 -12.52
CA LYS A 133 -10.93 21.22 -11.98
C LYS A 133 -10.80 19.75 -11.69
N PHE A 134 -9.79 19.13 -12.28
CA PHE A 134 -9.53 17.71 -12.14
C PHE A 134 -8.41 17.44 -11.13
N GLN A 135 -8.65 16.52 -10.19
CA GLN A 135 -7.67 16.00 -9.26
C GLN A 135 -7.55 14.49 -9.50
N LEU A 136 -6.33 14.01 -9.66
CA LEU A 136 -6.06 12.61 -9.93
C LEU A 136 -4.88 12.11 -9.11
N THR A 137 -5.08 10.97 -8.47
CA THR A 137 -4.02 10.20 -7.83
C THR A 137 -3.92 8.84 -8.51
N VAL A 138 -2.69 8.47 -8.92
CA VAL A 138 -2.40 7.14 -9.48
C VAL A 138 -1.22 6.57 -8.73
N THR A 139 -1.41 5.42 -8.08
CA THR A 139 -0.37 4.78 -7.26
C THR A 139 -0.23 3.30 -7.59
N VAL A 140 0.97 2.78 -7.41
CA VAL A 140 1.20 1.34 -7.47
C VAL A 140 0.55 0.68 -6.25
N VAL A 141 -0.24 -0.36 -6.47
CA VAL A 141 -0.82 -1.16 -5.39
C VAL A 141 0.28 -1.94 -4.69
N PRO A 142 0.47 -1.78 -3.37
CA PRO A 142 1.50 -2.49 -2.63
C PRO A 142 1.44 -4.01 -2.82
N GLY A 143 2.58 -4.64 -3.07
CA GLY A 143 2.67 -6.08 -3.25
C GLY A 143 2.15 -6.63 -4.59
N SER A 144 1.72 -5.76 -5.52
CA SER A 144 1.18 -6.18 -6.83
C SER A 144 2.26 -6.49 -7.87
N GLY A 145 3.52 -6.12 -7.60
CA GLY A 145 4.64 -6.32 -8.53
C GLY A 145 5.03 -7.78 -8.68
N THR A 146 5.32 -8.20 -9.91
CA THR A 146 5.78 -9.56 -10.25
C THR A 146 6.98 -9.51 -11.19
N GLY A 147 7.76 -10.59 -11.25
CA GLY A 147 8.98 -10.63 -12.07
C GLY A 147 9.96 -9.55 -11.65
N GLY A 148 10.53 -8.82 -12.61
CA GLY A 148 11.45 -7.72 -12.35
C GLY A 148 10.83 -6.52 -11.63
N PHE A 149 9.51 -6.54 -11.37
CA PHE A 149 8.81 -5.50 -10.60
C PHE A 149 8.43 -5.96 -9.18
N ALA A 150 8.96 -7.07 -8.69
CA ALA A 150 8.73 -7.48 -7.30
C ALA A 150 9.14 -6.36 -6.33
N GLY A 151 8.21 -5.95 -5.46
CA GLY A 151 8.45 -4.86 -4.50
C GLY A 151 8.40 -3.44 -5.07
N ILE A 152 7.99 -3.25 -6.33
CA ILE A 152 7.80 -1.91 -6.91
C ILE A 152 6.79 -1.10 -6.09
N ALA A 153 7.13 0.17 -5.86
CA ALA A 153 6.22 1.17 -5.32
C ALA A 153 6.39 2.47 -6.12
N GLY A 154 5.36 3.30 -6.20
CA GLY A 154 5.48 4.55 -6.94
C GLY A 154 4.16 5.26 -7.20
N THR A 155 4.28 6.42 -7.84
CA THR A 155 3.18 7.31 -8.21
C THR A 155 3.31 7.73 -9.67
N MET A 156 2.24 7.67 -10.41
CA MET A 156 2.21 8.12 -11.81
C MET A 156 1.39 9.40 -11.93
N THR A 157 1.95 10.40 -12.58
CA THR A 157 1.22 11.60 -12.99
C THR A 157 0.77 11.44 -14.43
N ILE A 158 -0.51 11.64 -14.69
CA ILE A 158 -1.10 11.62 -16.03
C ILE A 158 -1.33 13.05 -16.50
N ILE A 159 -0.88 13.36 -17.70
CA ILE A 159 -1.01 14.66 -18.34
C ILE A 159 -1.84 14.48 -19.60
N ILE A 160 -2.94 15.23 -19.71
CA ILE A 160 -3.79 15.25 -20.90
C ILE A 160 -3.67 16.63 -21.53
N ALA A 161 -3.08 16.70 -22.71
CA ALA A 161 -2.90 17.94 -23.44
C ALA A 161 -3.24 17.76 -24.92
N LYS A 162 -4.14 18.60 -25.44
CA LYS A 162 -4.57 18.59 -26.85
C LYS A 162 -5.03 17.18 -27.32
N GLY A 163 -5.74 16.45 -26.43
CA GLY A 163 -6.23 15.10 -26.72
C GLY A 163 -5.19 13.99 -26.70
N LYS A 164 -3.95 14.29 -26.34
CA LYS A 164 -2.88 13.31 -26.15
C LYS A 164 -2.64 13.04 -24.67
N HIS A 165 -2.36 11.79 -24.35
CA HIS A 165 -2.02 11.36 -23.01
C HIS A 165 -0.52 11.13 -22.89
N SER A 166 0.06 11.63 -21.80
CA SER A 166 1.44 11.33 -21.40
C SER A 166 1.50 11.07 -19.90
N TYR A 167 2.60 10.50 -19.45
CA TYR A 167 2.82 10.19 -18.04
C TYR A 167 4.23 10.58 -17.61
N THR A 168 4.38 10.84 -16.31
CA THR A 168 5.63 10.72 -15.57
C THR A 168 5.41 9.70 -14.45
N PHE A 169 6.40 8.87 -14.17
CA PHE A 169 6.30 7.81 -13.19
C PHE A 169 7.51 7.83 -12.26
N ASP A 170 7.27 8.19 -11.01
CA ASP A 170 8.25 8.16 -9.93
C ASP A 170 8.09 6.84 -9.19
N TYR A 171 9.13 6.01 -9.18
CA TYR A 171 9.02 4.68 -8.61
C TYR A 171 10.31 4.25 -7.90
N THR A 172 10.19 3.24 -7.07
CA THR A 172 11.30 2.55 -6.42
C THR A 172 11.22 1.06 -6.70
N LEU A 173 12.38 0.43 -6.83
CA LEU A 173 12.53 -1.03 -6.86
C LEU A 173 13.52 -1.44 -5.78
N PRO A 174 13.28 -2.56 -5.06
CA PRO A 174 14.29 -3.12 -4.19
C PRO A 174 15.56 -3.45 -4.97
N VAL A 175 16.72 -3.17 -4.39
CA VAL A 175 17.98 -3.64 -4.94
C VAL A 175 17.98 -5.16 -4.80
N SER A 176 18.12 -5.88 -5.91
CA SER A 176 18.29 -7.34 -5.87
C SER A 176 19.57 -7.64 -5.10
N SER A 177 19.46 -8.26 -3.93
CA SER A 177 20.63 -8.88 -3.28
C SER A 177 21.01 -10.10 -4.13
N GLU A 178 22.14 -10.01 -4.84
CA GLU A 178 22.80 -11.18 -5.43
C GLU A 178 23.21 -12.20 -4.36
#